data_7ac9fa1d04abd78676f5c666c68e7f15
#
_entry.id   7ac9fa1d04abd78676f5c666c68e7f15
#
_cell.length_a   1.000
_cell.length_b   1.000
_cell.length_c   1.000
_cell.angle_alpha   90.00
_cell.angle_beta   90.00
_cell.angle_gamma   90.00
#
_symmetry.space_group_name_H-M   'P 1'
#
loop_
_entity.id
_entity.type
_entity.pdbx_description
1 polymer ?
#
loop_
_entity_poly.entity_id
_entity_poly.type
_entity_poly.pdbx_seq_one_letter_code
_entity_poly.pdbx_strand_id
1 'polypeptide(L)'
;MRARVFKRGGSRPRRGKVSKALTIEEVQKIGMAMHTAWMMGVPFNRFITIHWERAGIAEVDAAQATASFLKYARDYLGSKCLPFAYIWVRENDEGDGSKGHHVHILAHLPRGQSLGRLQRGWIRAITGMSYCKKVILTRPIARHSDAARTTPQLYQFNLAILRDYCLKGASYDAAMAFSLPSWRLGGRVIGQRVGMSKNLSRAIRSGSVA
;
A
#
# COMPACT_ATOMS: atom_id res chain seq x y z
N MET A 1 12.91 -32.39 31.52
CA MET A 1 13.00 -30.95 31.22
C MET A 1 12.10 -30.63 30.05
N ARG A 2 10.96 -29.90 30.23
CA ARG A 2 10.04 -29.54 29.15
C ARG A 2 10.47 -28.17 28.59
N ALA A 3 10.77 -28.10 27.29
CA ALA A 3 11.11 -26.88 26.59
C ALA A 3 9.94 -25.90 26.61
N ARG A 4 10.14 -24.70 27.12
CA ARG A 4 9.19 -23.58 27.04
C ARG A 4 9.04 -23.13 25.60
N VAL A 5 7.89 -23.39 24.99
CA VAL A 5 7.50 -22.81 23.71
C VAL A 5 7.20 -21.33 23.91
N PHE A 6 8.10 -20.45 23.47
CA PHE A 6 7.85 -19.01 23.42
C PHE A 6 6.73 -18.74 22.40
N LYS A 7 5.52 -18.43 22.89
CA LYS A 7 4.45 -17.83 22.08
C LYS A 7 4.96 -16.49 21.53
N ARG A 8 5.29 -16.42 20.24
CA ARG A 8 5.53 -15.17 19.54
C ARG A 8 4.22 -14.36 19.55
N GLY A 9 4.13 -13.41 20.46
CA GLY A 9 3.07 -12.42 20.52
C GLY A 9 3.19 -11.47 19.32
N GLY A 10 2.55 -11.81 18.20
CA GLY A 10 2.30 -10.85 17.14
C GLY A 10 1.40 -9.75 17.70
N SER A 11 1.89 -8.52 17.76
CA SER A 11 1.08 -7.35 18.12
C SER A 11 -0.14 -7.30 17.18
N ARG A 12 -1.32 -7.68 17.69
CA ARG A 12 -2.58 -7.49 16.95
C ARG A 12 -2.76 -6.00 16.72
N PRO A 13 -3.05 -5.55 15.48
CA PRO A 13 -3.40 -4.15 15.24
C PRO A 13 -4.54 -3.80 16.19
N ARG A 14 -4.36 -2.79 17.04
CA ARG A 14 -5.41 -2.37 17.96
C ARG A 14 -6.60 -1.89 17.12
N ARG A 15 -7.66 -2.69 17.04
CA ARG A 15 -8.96 -2.27 16.50
C ARG A 15 -9.34 -0.98 17.23
N GLY A 16 -9.48 0.14 16.49
CA GLY A 16 -9.88 1.41 17.06
C GLY A 16 -8.77 2.46 17.26
N LYS A 17 -7.48 2.15 17.00
CA LYS A 17 -6.47 3.23 17.00
C LYS A 17 -6.81 4.23 15.87
N VAL A 18 -6.96 5.50 16.25
CA VAL A 18 -7.20 6.60 15.31
C VAL A 18 -5.89 7.34 15.07
N SER A 19 -5.59 7.62 13.81
CA SER A 19 -4.47 8.50 13.41
C SER A 19 -4.99 9.60 12.49
N LYS A 20 -4.41 10.81 12.60
CA LYS A 20 -4.76 11.97 11.74
C LYS A 20 -3.71 12.23 10.67
N ALA A 21 -2.47 11.76 10.88
CA ALA A 21 -1.35 11.96 9.98
C ALA A 21 -0.40 10.75 10.00
N LEU A 22 0.49 10.66 9.01
CA LEU A 22 1.61 9.74 9.01
C LEU A 22 2.68 10.21 10.00
N THR A 23 3.20 9.29 10.80
CA THR A 23 4.32 9.57 11.71
C THR A 23 5.66 9.54 10.97
N ILE A 24 6.72 10.01 11.62
CA ILE A 24 8.11 9.93 11.11
C ILE A 24 8.45 8.48 10.74
N GLU A 25 8.15 7.52 11.63
CA GLU A 25 8.44 6.10 11.39
C GLU A 25 7.64 5.53 10.22
N GLU A 26 6.40 5.98 10.00
CA GLU A 26 5.57 5.54 8.87
C GLU A 26 6.11 6.11 7.55
N VAL A 27 6.56 7.37 7.52
CA VAL A 27 7.21 7.99 6.35
C VAL A 27 8.52 7.27 6.03
N GLN A 28 9.38 7.05 7.03
CA GLN A 28 10.62 6.31 6.87
C GLN A 28 10.36 4.88 6.34
N LYS A 29 9.37 4.19 6.88
CA LYS A 29 8.96 2.85 6.46
C LYS A 29 8.54 2.79 4.99
N ILE A 30 7.88 3.84 4.47
CA ILE A 30 7.50 3.93 3.05
C ILE A 30 8.75 4.05 2.19
N GLY A 31 9.68 4.95 2.54
CA GLY A 31 10.96 5.12 1.83
C GLY A 31 11.79 3.83 1.82
N MET A 32 11.93 3.20 2.97
CA MET A 32 12.66 1.92 3.10
C MET A 32 12.03 0.81 2.25
N ALA A 33 10.69 0.71 2.20
CA ALA A 33 10.01 -0.28 1.39
C ALA A 33 10.25 -0.09 -0.10
N MET A 34 10.28 1.17 -0.59
CA MET A 34 10.56 1.48 -1.99
C MET A 34 12.00 1.13 -2.36
N HIS A 35 12.96 1.50 -1.53
CA HIS A 35 14.37 1.15 -1.69
C HIS A 35 14.57 -0.37 -1.68
N THR A 36 14.04 -1.05 -0.68
CA THR A 36 14.15 -2.50 -0.54
C THR A 36 13.54 -3.25 -1.73
N ALA A 37 12.37 -2.81 -2.22
CA ALA A 37 11.75 -3.41 -3.40
C ALA A 37 12.64 -3.27 -4.64
N TRP A 38 13.31 -2.13 -4.81
CA TRP A 38 14.28 -1.91 -5.89
C TRP A 38 15.47 -2.88 -5.76
N MET A 39 16.10 -2.93 -4.61
CA MET A 39 17.28 -3.77 -4.35
C MET A 39 16.98 -5.28 -4.46
N MET A 40 15.76 -5.70 -4.13
CA MET A 40 15.30 -7.09 -4.31
C MET A 40 14.94 -7.44 -5.76
N GLY A 41 15.08 -6.52 -6.72
CA GLY A 41 14.69 -6.76 -8.12
C GLY A 41 13.17 -6.84 -8.34
N VAL A 42 12.38 -6.35 -7.39
CA VAL A 42 10.90 -6.27 -7.47
C VAL A 42 10.40 -4.82 -7.39
N PRO A 43 10.93 -3.89 -8.24
CA PRO A 43 10.55 -2.48 -8.20
C PRO A 43 9.03 -2.33 -8.35
N PHE A 44 8.42 -1.41 -7.60
CA PHE A 44 7.00 -1.13 -7.76
C PHE A 44 6.70 -0.61 -9.16
N ASN A 45 5.77 -1.21 -9.85
CA ASN A 45 5.43 -0.86 -11.23
C ASN A 45 3.93 -0.62 -11.46
N ARG A 46 3.14 -0.70 -10.39
CA ARG A 46 1.70 -0.39 -10.37
C ARG A 46 1.37 0.54 -9.23
N PHE A 47 0.53 1.52 -9.53
CA PHE A 47 -0.17 2.33 -8.56
C PHE A 47 -1.65 1.97 -8.59
N ILE A 48 -2.17 1.52 -7.45
CA ILE A 48 -3.54 1.07 -7.29
C ILE A 48 -4.20 1.95 -6.25
N THR A 49 -5.36 2.51 -6.57
CA THR A 49 -6.21 3.23 -5.61
C THR A 49 -7.53 2.48 -5.47
N ILE A 50 -7.94 2.18 -4.23
CA ILE A 50 -9.25 1.58 -3.94
C ILE A 50 -10.03 2.52 -3.04
N HIS A 51 -11.19 2.96 -3.50
CA HIS A 51 -12.13 3.80 -2.77
C HIS A 51 -13.10 2.90 -2.00
N TRP A 52 -12.76 2.59 -0.75
CA TRP A 52 -13.53 1.67 0.08
C TRP A 52 -14.90 2.23 0.44
N GLU A 53 -15.01 3.54 0.72
CA GLU A 53 -16.29 4.20 0.96
C GLU A 53 -17.22 4.05 -0.24
N ARG A 54 -16.74 4.30 -1.46
CA ARG A 54 -17.50 4.08 -2.70
C ARG A 54 -17.88 2.61 -2.91
N ALA A 55 -17.09 1.69 -2.35
CA ALA A 55 -17.37 0.26 -2.36
C ALA A 55 -18.36 -0.16 -1.27
N GLY A 56 -18.86 0.77 -0.45
CA GLY A 56 -19.80 0.50 0.64
C GLY A 56 -19.17 -0.15 1.88
N ILE A 57 -17.84 -0.10 2.00
CA ILE A 57 -17.12 -0.61 3.17
C ILE A 57 -17.06 0.49 4.24
N ALA A 58 -17.39 0.18 5.48
CA ALA A 58 -17.21 1.11 6.60
C ALA A 58 -15.72 1.36 6.89
N GLU A 59 -15.39 2.56 7.38
CA GLU A 59 -14.00 2.96 7.65
C GLU A 59 -13.27 1.97 8.59
N VAL A 60 -13.98 1.47 9.61
CA VAL A 60 -13.44 0.52 10.58
C VAL A 60 -13.02 -0.81 9.95
N ASP A 61 -13.65 -1.20 8.85
CA ASP A 61 -13.41 -2.45 8.13
C ASP A 61 -12.46 -2.28 6.93
N ALA A 62 -12.12 -1.04 6.55
CA ALA A 62 -11.32 -0.75 5.37
C ALA A 62 -9.89 -1.34 5.45
N ALA A 63 -9.30 -1.45 6.66
CA ALA A 63 -8.01 -2.13 6.85
C ALA A 63 -8.11 -3.62 6.53
N GLN A 64 -9.18 -4.29 6.98
CA GLN A 64 -9.43 -5.70 6.71
C GLN A 64 -9.76 -5.94 5.23
N ALA A 65 -10.56 -5.07 4.62
CA ALA A 65 -10.86 -5.11 3.19
C ALA A 65 -9.59 -4.98 2.34
N THR A 66 -8.69 -4.05 2.70
CA THR A 66 -7.37 -3.91 2.08
C THR A 66 -6.53 -5.18 2.21
N ALA A 67 -6.48 -5.77 3.40
CA ALA A 67 -5.75 -7.01 3.65
C ALA A 67 -6.32 -8.18 2.82
N SER A 68 -7.64 -8.27 2.68
CA SER A 68 -8.32 -9.28 1.86
C SER A 68 -8.01 -9.11 0.38
N PHE A 69 -8.04 -7.89 -0.15
CA PHE A 69 -7.65 -7.61 -1.53
C PHE A 69 -6.20 -8.02 -1.82
N LEU A 70 -5.27 -7.65 -0.93
CA LEU A 70 -3.87 -8.01 -1.05
C LEU A 70 -3.63 -9.51 -0.88
N LYS A 71 -4.45 -10.19 -0.08
CA LYS A 71 -4.44 -11.65 0.02
C LYS A 71 -4.82 -12.29 -1.32
N TYR A 72 -5.91 -11.87 -1.96
CA TYR A 72 -6.29 -12.38 -3.28
C TYR A 72 -5.20 -12.17 -4.33
N ALA A 73 -4.58 -10.97 -4.37
CA ALA A 73 -3.50 -10.68 -5.30
C ALA A 73 -2.27 -11.59 -5.05
N ARG A 74 -1.89 -11.78 -3.79
CA ARG A 74 -0.79 -12.66 -3.39
C ARG A 74 -1.06 -14.11 -3.74
N ASP A 75 -2.26 -14.60 -3.45
CA ASP A 75 -2.63 -15.99 -3.69
C ASP A 75 -2.68 -16.28 -5.20
N TYR A 76 -3.20 -15.34 -6.01
CA TYR A 76 -3.19 -15.42 -7.47
C TYR A 76 -1.77 -15.46 -8.06
N LEU A 77 -0.87 -14.60 -7.59
CA LEU A 77 0.52 -14.60 -8.07
C LEU A 77 1.30 -15.78 -7.51
N GLY A 78 1.05 -16.16 -6.27
CA GLY A 78 1.65 -17.32 -5.62
C GLY A 78 1.31 -18.65 -6.29
N SER A 79 0.07 -18.82 -6.79
CA SER A 79 -0.32 -20.00 -7.56
C SER A 79 0.46 -20.16 -8.90
N LYS A 80 1.13 -19.08 -9.33
CA LYS A 80 2.00 -19.05 -10.51
C LYS A 80 3.48 -18.99 -10.15
N CYS A 81 3.84 -19.19 -8.88
CA CYS A 81 5.20 -19.04 -8.36
C CYS A 81 5.83 -17.66 -8.66
N LEU A 82 5.02 -16.61 -8.75
CA LEU A 82 5.46 -15.26 -9.08
C LEU A 82 5.59 -14.37 -7.83
N PRO A 83 6.63 -13.52 -7.75
CA PRO A 83 6.84 -12.62 -6.62
C PRO A 83 5.76 -11.53 -6.57
N PHE A 84 5.36 -11.16 -5.34
CA PHE A 84 4.47 -10.03 -5.10
C PHE A 84 5.00 -9.19 -3.94
N ALA A 85 5.34 -7.95 -4.22
CA ALA A 85 5.76 -6.97 -3.23
C ALA A 85 4.86 -5.74 -3.29
N TYR A 86 4.55 -5.16 -2.13
CA TYR A 86 3.70 -3.98 -2.04
C TYR A 86 3.93 -3.19 -0.76
N ILE A 87 3.58 -1.91 -0.82
CA ILE A 87 3.31 -1.04 0.31
C ILE A 87 2.00 -0.32 0.08
N TRP A 88 1.25 -0.02 1.14
CA TRP A 88 0.00 0.71 1.05
C TRP A 88 -0.12 1.76 2.15
N VAL A 89 -0.85 2.84 1.81
CA VAL A 89 -1.18 3.96 2.69
C VAL A 89 -2.67 4.20 2.59
N ARG A 90 -3.35 4.32 3.74
CA ARG A 90 -4.75 4.70 3.82
C ARG A 90 -4.90 6.17 4.14
N GLU A 91 -5.88 6.77 3.52
CA GLU A 91 -6.28 8.15 3.71
C GLU A 91 -7.80 8.24 3.86
N ASN A 92 -8.25 9.31 4.48
CA ASN A 92 -9.66 9.66 4.56
C ASN A 92 -9.77 11.17 4.28
N ASP A 93 -10.19 11.51 3.06
CA ASP A 93 -10.48 12.90 2.72
C ASP A 93 -11.83 13.24 3.33
N GLU A 94 -11.89 14.25 4.19
CA GLU A 94 -13.11 14.76 4.83
C GLU A 94 -13.51 16.09 4.19
N GLY A 95 -14.83 16.34 4.00
CA GLY A 95 -15.39 17.58 3.45
C GLY A 95 -16.23 17.35 2.18
N ASP A 96 -16.93 18.39 1.76
CA ASP A 96 -17.78 18.37 0.56
C ASP A 96 -16.96 18.05 -0.69
N GLY A 97 -17.46 17.10 -1.50
CA GLY A 97 -16.76 16.62 -2.68
C GLY A 97 -15.56 15.70 -2.39
N SER A 98 -15.38 15.29 -1.14
CA SER A 98 -14.30 14.41 -0.72
C SER A 98 -14.39 13.03 -1.37
N LYS A 99 -13.23 12.36 -1.45
CA LYS A 99 -13.14 10.98 -1.96
C LYS A 99 -13.44 9.94 -0.88
N GLY A 100 -13.68 10.40 0.36
CA GLY A 100 -13.85 9.54 1.52
C GLY A 100 -12.64 8.66 1.81
N HIS A 101 -12.84 7.60 2.60
CA HIS A 101 -11.75 6.72 2.95
C HIS A 101 -11.34 5.79 1.78
N HIS A 102 -10.04 5.78 1.51
CA HIS A 102 -9.45 5.03 0.41
C HIS A 102 -8.03 4.55 0.76
N VAL A 103 -7.47 3.70 -0.10
CA VAL A 103 -6.11 3.18 0.04
C VAL A 103 -5.35 3.38 -1.26
N HIS A 104 -4.11 3.83 -1.14
CA HIS A 104 -3.11 3.83 -2.20
C HIS A 104 -2.15 2.68 -2.00
N ILE A 105 -1.89 1.92 -3.05
CA ILE A 105 -1.00 0.76 -3.04
C ILE A 105 0.03 0.94 -4.15
N LEU A 106 1.30 0.94 -3.78
CA LEU A 106 2.41 0.74 -4.70
C LEU A 106 2.72 -0.76 -4.71
N ALA A 107 2.68 -1.38 -5.87
CA ALA A 107 2.86 -2.82 -6.00
C ALA A 107 3.80 -3.19 -7.16
N HIS A 108 4.55 -4.28 -6.96
CA HIS A 108 5.23 -5.00 -8.03
C HIS A 108 4.31 -6.06 -8.61
N LEU A 109 4.07 -5.99 -9.91
CA LEU A 109 3.48 -7.10 -10.67
C LEU A 109 4.51 -7.59 -11.68
N PRO A 110 4.81 -8.90 -11.72
CA PRO A 110 5.73 -9.48 -12.70
C PRO A 110 5.31 -9.17 -14.12
N ARG A 111 6.29 -9.15 -15.05
CA ARG A 111 6.06 -8.89 -16.47
C ARG A 111 4.99 -9.83 -17.03
N GLY A 112 4.13 -9.30 -17.90
CA GLY A 112 3.02 -10.05 -18.48
C GLY A 112 1.83 -10.30 -17.55
N GLN A 113 1.93 -9.90 -16.28
CA GLN A 113 0.82 -10.04 -15.33
C GLN A 113 -0.03 -8.78 -15.25
N SER A 114 -1.35 -8.99 -15.18
CA SER A 114 -2.33 -7.93 -14.96
C SER A 114 -3.38 -8.44 -13.97
N LEU A 115 -3.81 -7.57 -13.07
CA LEU A 115 -4.94 -7.86 -12.19
C LEU A 115 -6.29 -7.62 -12.88
N GLY A 116 -6.33 -6.78 -13.92
CA GLY A 116 -7.41 -6.56 -14.88
C GLY A 116 -8.82 -6.88 -14.38
N ARG A 117 -9.45 -7.89 -14.95
CA ARG A 117 -10.81 -8.33 -14.57
C ARG A 117 -10.88 -8.94 -13.17
N LEU A 118 -9.80 -9.56 -12.69
CA LEU A 118 -9.76 -10.24 -11.39
C LEU A 118 -10.03 -9.27 -10.23
N GLN A 119 -9.43 -8.10 -10.26
CA GLN A 119 -9.59 -7.11 -9.18
C GLN A 119 -11.05 -6.69 -8.96
N ARG A 120 -11.89 -6.65 -10.00
CA ARG A 120 -13.32 -6.37 -9.87
C ARG A 120 -14.07 -7.53 -9.18
N GLY A 121 -13.70 -8.75 -9.52
CA GLY A 121 -14.21 -9.95 -8.85
C GLY A 121 -13.84 -9.98 -7.36
N TRP A 122 -12.61 -9.63 -7.04
CA TRP A 122 -12.15 -9.55 -5.64
C TRP A 122 -12.87 -8.46 -4.84
N ILE A 123 -13.10 -7.27 -5.44
CA ILE A 123 -13.91 -6.22 -4.78
C ILE A 123 -15.33 -6.76 -4.50
N ARG A 124 -15.98 -7.43 -5.46
CA ARG A 124 -17.30 -8.05 -5.24
C ARG A 124 -17.28 -9.08 -4.13
N ALA A 125 -16.27 -9.94 -4.09
CA ALA A 125 -16.12 -10.97 -3.04
C ALA A 125 -15.89 -10.35 -1.65
N ILE A 126 -15.19 -9.22 -1.58
CA ILE A 126 -14.93 -8.51 -0.31
C ILE A 126 -16.17 -7.77 0.18
N THR A 127 -16.91 -7.13 -0.71
CA THR A 127 -18.05 -6.25 -0.36
C THR A 127 -19.38 -7.00 -0.29
N GLY A 128 -19.48 -8.17 -0.93
CA GLY A 128 -20.77 -8.84 -1.14
C GLY A 128 -21.73 -8.12 -2.09
N MET A 129 -21.27 -7.02 -2.73
CA MET A 129 -22.10 -6.15 -3.57
C MET A 129 -21.65 -6.16 -5.02
N SER A 130 -22.52 -5.69 -5.93
CA SER A 130 -22.19 -5.46 -7.33
C SER A 130 -21.09 -4.41 -7.45
N TYR A 131 -20.15 -4.63 -8.40
CA TYR A 131 -19.06 -3.70 -8.63
C TYR A 131 -19.55 -2.33 -9.12
N CYS A 132 -19.21 -1.28 -8.39
CA CYS A 132 -19.45 0.10 -8.81
C CYS A 132 -18.25 0.64 -9.60
N LYS A 133 -18.49 1.40 -10.69
CA LYS A 133 -17.42 2.06 -11.45
C LYS A 133 -16.60 3.00 -10.58
N LYS A 134 -15.30 3.09 -10.88
CA LYS A 134 -14.32 3.95 -10.19
C LYS A 134 -14.02 3.56 -8.72
N VAL A 135 -14.48 2.40 -8.24
CA VAL A 135 -14.07 1.85 -6.94
C VAL A 135 -12.59 1.52 -6.95
N ILE A 136 -12.08 0.91 -8.01
CA ILE A 136 -10.65 0.60 -8.15
C ILE A 136 -10.08 1.21 -9.41
N LEU A 137 -8.93 1.86 -9.26
CA LEU A 137 -8.14 2.43 -10.35
C LEU A 137 -6.74 1.82 -10.27
N THR A 138 -6.28 1.25 -11.38
CA THR A 138 -4.94 0.67 -11.49
C THR A 138 -4.24 1.26 -12.70
N ARG A 139 -3.05 1.80 -12.48
CA ARG A 139 -2.22 2.36 -13.55
C ARG A 139 -0.76 1.91 -13.41
N PRO A 140 -0.01 1.79 -14.50
CA PRO A 140 1.43 1.61 -14.43
C PRO A 140 2.10 2.88 -13.88
N ILE A 141 3.28 2.70 -13.26
CA ILE A 141 4.18 3.79 -12.94
C ILE A 141 4.98 4.11 -14.22
N ALA A 142 5.06 5.39 -14.61
CA ALA A 142 5.75 5.85 -15.81
C ALA A 142 5.28 5.19 -17.12
N ARG A 143 3.98 5.28 -17.41
CA ARG A 143 3.29 4.87 -18.64
C ARG A 143 3.18 3.37 -18.87
N HIS A 144 4.21 2.55 -18.58
CA HIS A 144 4.17 1.10 -18.80
C HIS A 144 4.84 0.32 -17.65
N SER A 145 4.53 -0.97 -17.57
CA SER A 145 4.93 -1.84 -16.46
C SER A 145 6.42 -2.15 -16.37
N ASP A 146 7.13 -1.98 -17.47
CA ASP A 146 8.54 -2.33 -17.61
C ASP A 146 9.47 -1.10 -17.55
N ALA A 147 8.91 0.07 -17.22
CA ALA A 147 9.60 1.35 -17.25
C ALA A 147 10.84 1.39 -16.33
N ALA A 148 10.81 0.67 -15.21
CA ALA A 148 11.98 0.57 -14.33
C ALA A 148 13.23 0.05 -15.06
N ARG A 149 13.06 -0.81 -16.07
CA ARG A 149 14.14 -1.37 -16.87
C ARG A 149 14.39 -0.58 -18.16
N THR A 150 13.34 -0.13 -18.85
CA THR A 150 13.45 0.44 -20.21
C THR A 150 13.60 1.96 -20.23
N THR A 151 13.10 2.65 -19.21
CA THR A 151 13.17 4.12 -19.07
C THR A 151 13.38 4.49 -17.60
N PRO A 152 14.55 4.12 -17.00
CA PRO A 152 14.77 4.23 -15.57
C PRO A 152 14.64 5.64 -15.01
N GLN A 153 15.10 6.66 -15.73
CA GLN A 153 14.99 8.06 -15.30
C GLN A 153 13.53 8.51 -15.19
N LEU A 154 12.71 8.20 -16.22
CA LEU A 154 11.28 8.50 -16.22
C LEU A 154 10.55 7.72 -15.12
N TYR A 155 10.95 6.47 -14.90
CA TYR A 155 10.41 5.64 -13.82
C TYR A 155 10.70 6.26 -12.45
N GLN A 156 11.97 6.63 -12.17
CA GLN A 156 12.36 7.23 -10.89
C GLN A 156 11.64 8.55 -10.64
N PHE A 157 11.53 9.41 -11.67
CA PHE A 157 10.78 10.66 -11.57
C PHE A 157 9.31 10.43 -11.20
N ASN A 158 8.62 9.52 -11.90
CA ASN A 158 7.21 9.22 -11.63
C ASN A 158 7.02 8.52 -10.27
N LEU A 159 7.98 7.66 -9.86
CA LEU A 159 7.95 7.02 -8.56
C LEU A 159 8.10 8.03 -7.43
N ALA A 160 8.97 9.05 -7.59
CA ALA A 160 9.13 10.15 -6.64
C ALA A 160 7.83 10.95 -6.49
N ILE A 161 7.16 11.31 -7.60
CA ILE A 161 5.86 11.99 -7.56
C ILE A 161 4.81 11.15 -6.79
N LEU A 162 4.76 9.85 -7.04
CA LEU A 162 3.81 8.96 -6.36
C LEU A 162 4.17 8.76 -4.88
N ARG A 163 5.47 8.74 -4.54
CA ARG A 163 5.92 8.76 -3.14
C ARG A 163 5.38 10.00 -2.44
N ASP A 164 5.64 11.17 -2.99
CA ASP A 164 5.22 12.44 -2.38
C ASP A 164 3.69 12.53 -2.29
N TYR A 165 2.98 12.03 -3.29
CA TYR A 165 1.53 11.90 -3.23
C TYR A 165 1.05 10.99 -2.09
N CYS A 166 1.70 9.85 -1.85
CA CYS A 166 1.38 8.97 -0.72
C CYS A 166 1.79 9.56 0.65
N LEU A 167 2.78 10.46 0.66
CA LEU A 167 3.29 11.12 1.86
C LEU A 167 2.59 12.44 2.19
N LYS A 168 1.71 12.96 1.34
CA LYS A 168 1.02 14.24 1.54
C LYS A 168 0.27 14.35 2.88
N GLY A 169 -0.15 13.20 3.45
CA GLY A 169 -0.80 13.09 4.76
C GLY A 169 0.18 12.96 5.94
N ALA A 170 1.45 13.33 5.78
CA ALA A 170 2.44 13.33 6.84
C ALA A 170 2.13 14.36 7.93
N SER A 171 2.56 14.10 9.17
CA SER A 171 2.56 15.12 10.22
C SER A 171 3.53 16.25 9.87
N TYR A 172 3.37 17.41 10.50
CA TYR A 172 4.30 18.53 10.31
C TYR A 172 5.74 18.11 10.58
N ASP A 173 5.99 17.43 11.71
CA ASP A 173 7.34 16.98 12.08
C ASP A 173 7.93 16.00 11.04
N ALA A 174 7.10 15.09 10.53
CA ALA A 174 7.53 14.17 9.48
C ALA A 174 7.81 14.90 8.16
N ALA A 175 6.97 15.87 7.80
CA ALA A 175 7.19 16.68 6.60
C ALA A 175 8.49 17.46 6.67
N MET A 176 8.80 18.07 7.81
CA MET A 176 10.06 18.78 8.05
C MET A 176 11.26 17.83 8.03
N ALA A 177 11.18 16.70 8.75
CA ALA A 177 12.27 15.73 8.85
C ALA A 177 12.68 15.13 7.48
N PHE A 178 11.74 15.00 6.55
CA PHE A 178 11.97 14.41 5.22
C PHE A 178 11.90 15.43 4.08
N SER A 179 11.84 16.73 4.37
CA SER A 179 11.78 17.82 3.39
C SER A 179 10.71 17.57 2.32
N LEU A 180 9.51 17.19 2.75
CA LEU A 180 8.42 16.88 1.80
C LEU A 180 7.94 18.17 1.11
N PRO A 181 7.70 18.13 -0.21
CA PRO A 181 7.35 19.33 -1.00
C PRO A 181 5.95 19.86 -0.65
N SER A 182 5.09 19.04 -0.10
CA SER A 182 3.75 19.41 0.35
C SER A 182 3.29 18.49 1.46
N TRP A 183 2.52 19.04 2.40
CA TRP A 183 1.86 18.25 3.43
C TRP A 183 0.48 18.86 3.73
N ARG A 184 -0.43 18.01 4.15
CA ARG A 184 -1.74 18.37 4.67
C ARG A 184 -2.23 17.25 5.57
N LEU A 185 -3.15 17.53 6.46
CA LEU A 185 -3.73 16.48 7.29
C LEU A 185 -4.33 15.40 6.38
N GLY A 186 -3.90 14.15 6.60
CA GLY A 186 -4.32 12.98 5.81
C GLY A 186 -5.69 12.43 6.22
N GLY A 187 -6.49 13.25 6.92
CA GLY A 187 -7.78 12.88 7.46
C GLY A 187 -7.67 11.84 8.60
N ARG A 188 -8.80 11.58 9.24
CA ARG A 188 -8.93 10.60 10.30
C ARG A 188 -8.93 9.19 9.70
N VAL A 189 -8.04 8.31 10.15
CA VAL A 189 -7.99 6.90 9.75
C VAL A 189 -8.12 6.01 10.98
N ILE A 190 -9.11 5.13 10.97
CA ILE A 190 -9.31 4.12 12.03
C ILE A 190 -8.53 2.86 11.67
N GLY A 191 -7.72 2.36 12.61
CA GLY A 191 -6.88 1.19 12.44
C GLY A 191 -5.53 1.48 11.80
N GLN A 192 -4.95 0.51 11.11
CA GLN A 192 -3.63 0.63 10.50
C GLN A 192 -3.65 1.60 9.31
N ARG A 193 -2.73 2.58 9.29
CA ARG A 193 -2.60 3.57 8.21
C ARG A 193 -1.63 3.11 7.12
N VAL A 194 -0.53 2.45 7.49
CA VAL A 194 0.53 1.99 6.57
C VAL A 194 0.80 0.52 6.76
N GLY A 195 0.96 -0.22 5.67
CA GLY A 195 1.38 -1.61 5.72
C GLY A 195 2.16 -2.03 4.48
N MET A 196 2.94 -3.11 4.61
CA MET A 196 3.74 -3.65 3.51
C MET A 196 3.71 -5.17 3.48
N SER A 197 4.16 -5.75 2.38
CA SER A 197 4.29 -7.19 2.20
C SER A 197 5.33 -7.80 3.15
N LYS A 198 5.12 -9.07 3.52
CA LYS A 198 5.99 -9.77 4.48
C LYS A 198 7.43 -9.91 3.98
N ASN A 199 7.65 -10.10 2.68
CA ASN A 199 9.00 -10.20 2.09
C ASN A 199 9.78 -8.89 2.28
N LEU A 200 9.19 -7.73 1.97
CA LEU A 200 9.82 -6.43 2.22
C LEU A 200 10.08 -6.21 3.72
N SER A 201 9.08 -6.46 4.56
CA SER A 201 9.22 -6.31 6.02
C SER A 201 10.29 -7.23 6.61
N ARG A 202 10.51 -8.41 6.03
CA ARG A 202 11.57 -9.34 6.45
C ARG A 202 12.93 -8.81 6.01
N ALA A 203 13.09 -8.43 4.75
CA ALA A 203 14.36 -7.91 4.20
C ALA A 203 14.83 -6.64 4.94
N ILE A 204 13.90 -5.71 5.25
CA ILE A 204 14.22 -4.52 6.06
C ILE A 204 14.74 -4.89 7.45
N ARG A 205 14.10 -5.87 8.14
CA ARG A 205 14.51 -6.26 9.50
C ARG A 205 15.82 -7.05 9.54
N SER A 206 16.14 -7.81 8.49
CA SER A 206 17.39 -8.59 8.43
C SER A 206 18.58 -7.75 7.99
N GLY A 207 18.40 -6.48 7.62
CA GLY A 207 19.47 -5.66 7.05
C GLY A 207 20.02 -6.23 5.72
N SER A 208 19.30 -7.17 5.09
CA SER A 208 19.78 -7.89 3.89
C SER A 208 19.87 -7.00 2.64
N VAL A 209 19.67 -5.68 2.80
CA VAL A 209 19.59 -4.71 1.71
C VAL A 209 20.24 -3.39 2.16
N ALA A 210 21.45 -3.51 2.73
CA ALA A 210 22.33 -2.38 3.00
C ALA A 210 23.30 -2.19 1.83
#